data_cfca11741a4c9dc920f2458b527e4763
#
_entry.id   cfca11741a4c9dc920f2458b527e4763
#
_cell.length_a   1.000
_cell.length_b   1.000
_cell.length_c   1.000
_cell.angle_alpha   90.00
_cell.angle_beta   90.00
_cell.angle_gamma   90.00
#
_symmetry.space_group_name_H-M   'P 1'
#
loop_
_entity.id
_entity.type
_entity.pdbx_description
1 polymer ?
#
loop_
_entity_poly.entity_id
_entity_poly.type
_entity_poly.pdbx_seq_one_letter_code
_entity_poly.pdbx_strand_id
1 'polypeptide(L)'
;MNLPAVVHRPTPEYIYPRARDQLTIQITTAREDVKQVTLVFWPRYETSADRQTHIPMKRSLRDAYHDCYRITIQIEDVAAYVRYYFVLKSDEETVWLGAKGLSDKEPAINENFFEFLWPNEGDGYCAPDWHKQQVYYQIFPERYRSGDDRLTPSDADPWGSPPTRENFMGGDIQGIIQGLDHICDLGATCLYLTPIFNAPSNHKYDTVD
;
A
#
# COMPACT_ATOMS: atom_id res chain seq x y z
N MET A 1 27.92 -2.78 13.07
CA MET A 1 26.54 -2.72 12.47
C MET A 1 25.61 -3.70 13.18
N ASN A 2 24.39 -3.28 13.51
CA ASN A 2 23.36 -4.17 14.10
C ASN A 2 22.69 -5.00 12.99
N LEU A 3 23.31 -6.09 12.60
CA LEU A 3 22.88 -6.94 11.49
C LEU A 3 21.42 -7.46 11.63
N PRO A 4 20.92 -7.86 12.82
CA PRO A 4 19.53 -8.25 13.00
C PRO A 4 18.49 -7.16 12.68
N ALA A 5 18.88 -5.88 12.72
CA ALA A 5 18.01 -4.76 12.38
C ALA A 5 18.04 -4.38 10.90
N VAL A 6 18.90 -5.03 10.10
CA VAL A 6 18.90 -4.86 8.64
C VAL A 6 17.81 -5.71 8.05
N VAL A 7 16.73 -5.08 7.59
CA VAL A 7 15.54 -5.77 7.13
C VAL A 7 15.14 -5.30 5.73
N HIS A 8 15.09 -6.25 4.83
CA HIS A 8 14.43 -6.17 3.54
C HIS A 8 13.78 -7.51 3.22
N ARG A 9 12.62 -7.48 2.59
CA ARG A 9 11.91 -8.66 2.08
C ARG A 9 11.39 -8.36 0.69
N PRO A 10 11.35 -9.34 -0.23
CA PRO A 10 10.78 -9.14 -1.55
C PRO A 10 9.22 -9.19 -1.50
N THR A 11 8.63 -8.38 -0.63
CA THR A 11 7.18 -8.26 -0.41
C THR A 11 6.73 -6.83 -0.71
N PRO A 12 5.44 -6.59 -0.98
CA PRO A 12 4.92 -5.28 -1.37
C PRO A 12 5.22 -4.11 -0.41
N GLU A 13 5.50 -4.40 0.87
CA GLU A 13 5.91 -3.38 1.85
C GLU A 13 7.30 -2.82 1.57
N TYR A 14 8.18 -3.61 0.93
CA TYR A 14 9.58 -3.27 0.68
C TYR A 14 9.91 -3.06 -0.79
N ILE A 15 9.14 -3.66 -1.71
CA ILE A 15 9.37 -3.54 -3.14
C ILE A 15 8.04 -3.57 -3.89
N TYR A 16 7.78 -2.55 -4.69
CA TYR A 16 6.55 -2.45 -5.48
C TYR A 16 6.73 -1.58 -6.72
N PRO A 17 6.04 -1.89 -7.83
CA PRO A 17 6.01 -1.04 -9.00
C PRO A 17 5.21 0.23 -8.69
N ARG A 18 5.73 1.38 -9.09
CA ARG A 18 5.03 2.66 -9.01
C ARG A 18 4.40 3.07 -10.33
N ALA A 19 5.01 2.64 -11.41
CA ALA A 19 4.54 2.75 -12.78
C ALA A 19 5.09 1.57 -13.58
N ARG A 20 4.72 1.45 -14.84
CA ARG A 20 5.18 0.37 -15.72
C ARG A 20 6.70 0.21 -15.72
N ASP A 21 7.42 1.31 -15.69
CA ASP A 21 8.87 1.42 -15.80
C ASP A 21 9.54 1.92 -14.50
N GLN A 22 8.80 1.99 -13.38
CA GLN A 22 9.29 2.47 -12.11
C GLN A 22 9.13 1.45 -11.00
N LEU A 23 10.21 1.17 -10.28
CA LEU A 23 10.24 0.26 -9.15
C LEU A 23 10.71 0.97 -7.90
N THR A 24 9.90 0.94 -6.84
CA THR A 24 10.28 1.47 -5.53
C THR A 24 10.81 0.34 -4.67
N ILE A 25 11.97 0.58 -4.06
CA ILE A 25 12.66 -0.39 -3.20
C ILE A 25 13.00 0.28 -1.88
N GLN A 26 12.82 -0.45 -0.78
CA GLN A 26 13.04 0.04 0.58
C GLN A 26 13.82 -0.98 1.41
N ILE A 27 14.66 -0.47 2.32
CA ILE A 27 15.36 -1.26 3.33
C ILE A 27 15.37 -0.51 4.65
N THR A 28 15.30 -1.22 5.76
CA THR A 28 15.34 -0.68 7.12
C THR A 28 16.62 -1.14 7.83
N THR A 29 17.21 -0.27 8.63
CA THR A 29 18.39 -0.55 9.48
C THR A 29 18.14 -0.05 10.89
N ALA A 30 18.99 -0.39 11.85
CA ALA A 30 18.98 0.29 13.14
C ALA A 30 19.26 1.79 12.96
N ARG A 31 18.71 2.59 13.86
CA ARG A 31 18.89 4.04 13.84
C ARG A 31 20.36 4.41 13.99
N GLU A 32 20.84 5.28 13.09
CA GLU A 32 22.20 5.84 13.11
C GLU A 32 23.35 4.82 13.00
N ASP A 33 23.05 3.61 12.58
CA ASP A 33 24.00 2.50 12.54
C ASP A 33 24.72 2.35 11.19
N VAL A 34 24.09 2.82 10.11
CA VAL A 34 24.60 2.72 8.74
C VAL A 34 24.81 4.10 8.15
N LYS A 35 26.02 4.36 7.64
CA LYS A 35 26.37 5.65 7.00
C LYS A 35 25.90 5.75 5.57
N GLN A 36 25.95 4.65 4.85
CA GLN A 36 25.58 4.61 3.45
C GLN A 36 24.88 3.29 3.12
N VAL A 37 23.77 3.39 2.43
CA VAL A 37 23.10 2.26 1.77
C VAL A 37 23.15 2.50 0.27
N THR A 38 23.61 1.52 -0.48
CA THR A 38 23.63 1.54 -1.95
C THR A 38 22.79 0.39 -2.47
N LEU A 39 21.87 0.68 -3.37
CA LEU A 39 21.18 -0.32 -4.17
C LEU A 39 22.03 -0.65 -5.40
N VAL A 40 22.28 -1.92 -5.62
CA VAL A 40 22.90 -2.45 -6.83
C VAL A 40 21.85 -3.26 -7.58
N PHE A 41 21.59 -2.94 -8.84
CA PHE A 41 20.57 -3.63 -9.60
C PHE A 41 20.95 -3.80 -11.08
N TRP A 42 20.36 -4.79 -11.74
CA TRP A 42 20.59 -5.12 -13.15
C TRP A 42 19.44 -5.95 -13.73
N PRO A 43 19.25 -5.95 -15.06
CA PRO A 43 18.30 -6.84 -15.72
C PRO A 43 18.66 -8.31 -15.52
N ARG A 44 17.68 -9.20 -15.40
CA ARG A 44 17.85 -10.64 -15.16
C ARG A 44 18.83 -11.34 -16.11
N TYR A 45 18.80 -10.94 -17.38
CA TYR A 45 19.57 -11.59 -18.43
C TYR A 45 21.00 -11.05 -18.57
N GLU A 46 21.35 -10.04 -17.77
CA GLU A 46 22.70 -9.50 -17.75
C GLU A 46 23.64 -10.42 -16.96
N THR A 47 24.80 -10.69 -17.53
CA THR A 47 25.81 -11.58 -16.95
C THR A 47 27.13 -10.89 -16.65
N SER A 48 27.29 -9.64 -17.08
CA SER A 48 28.48 -8.82 -16.82
C SER A 48 28.29 -7.93 -15.60
N ALA A 49 29.23 -7.95 -14.67
CA ALA A 49 29.24 -7.08 -13.50
C ALA A 49 29.33 -5.59 -13.88
N ASP A 50 29.96 -5.26 -15.01
CA ASP A 50 30.08 -3.88 -15.51
C ASP A 50 28.73 -3.26 -15.91
N ARG A 51 27.71 -4.07 -16.02
CA ARG A 51 26.32 -3.65 -16.32
C ARG A 51 25.45 -3.47 -15.08
N GLN A 52 26.00 -3.69 -13.92
CA GLN A 52 25.29 -3.39 -12.67
C GLN A 52 25.25 -1.88 -12.42
N THR A 53 24.08 -1.39 -12.07
CA THR A 53 23.87 0.01 -11.72
C THR A 53 23.91 0.17 -10.21
N HIS A 54 24.75 1.07 -9.71
CA HIS A 54 24.94 1.36 -8.29
C HIS A 54 24.35 2.73 -7.96
N ILE A 55 23.33 2.78 -7.10
CA ILE A 55 22.70 4.05 -6.70
C ILE A 55 22.67 4.18 -5.18
N PRO A 56 23.22 5.28 -4.62
CA PRO A 56 23.10 5.55 -3.20
C PRO A 56 21.64 5.85 -2.83
N MET A 57 21.14 5.17 -1.81
CA MET A 57 19.79 5.37 -1.31
C MET A 57 19.74 6.53 -0.31
N LYS A 58 18.65 7.29 -0.35
CA LYS A 58 18.40 8.35 0.63
C LYS A 58 17.54 7.82 1.78
N ARG A 59 17.89 8.26 3.00
CA ARG A 59 17.03 8.01 4.15
C ARG A 59 15.72 8.77 3.96
N SER A 60 14.62 8.04 3.93
CA SER A 60 13.27 8.56 3.71
C SER A 60 12.50 8.80 5.02
N LEU A 61 12.82 8.02 6.05
CA LEU A 61 12.18 8.08 7.36
C LEU A 61 13.19 7.71 8.45
N ARG A 62 13.00 8.27 9.63
CA ARG A 62 13.66 7.87 10.88
C ARG A 62 12.61 7.82 11.98
N ASP A 63 12.55 6.72 12.69
CA ASP A 63 11.77 6.61 13.93
C ASP A 63 12.67 6.52 15.17
N ALA A 64 12.12 6.09 16.30
CA ALA A 64 12.88 5.97 17.55
C ALA A 64 13.99 4.90 17.49
N TYR A 65 13.84 3.88 16.64
CA TYR A 65 14.70 2.69 16.61
C TYR A 65 15.33 2.42 15.25
N HIS A 66 14.78 2.98 14.15
CA HIS A 66 15.15 2.61 12.80
C HIS A 66 15.42 3.81 11.89
N ASP A 67 16.26 3.59 10.90
CA ASP A 67 16.39 4.38 9.68
C ASP A 67 15.82 3.58 8.50
N CYS A 68 14.95 4.19 7.73
CA CYS A 68 14.39 3.61 6.52
C CYS A 68 14.97 4.32 5.30
N TYR A 69 15.52 3.55 4.37
CA TYR A 69 16.06 4.02 3.09
C TYR A 69 15.13 3.58 1.97
N ARG A 70 14.80 4.50 1.08
CA ARG A 70 13.90 4.25 -0.04
C ARG A 70 14.41 4.92 -1.30
N ILE A 71 14.23 4.24 -2.41
CA ILE A 71 14.50 4.76 -3.74
C ILE A 71 13.45 4.29 -4.72
N THR A 72 13.12 5.12 -5.69
CA THR A 72 12.39 4.71 -6.91
C THR A 72 13.38 4.76 -8.06
N ILE A 73 13.60 3.62 -8.69
CA ILE A 73 14.47 3.48 -9.86
C ILE A 73 13.64 3.48 -11.13
N GLN A 74 14.24 4.02 -12.19
CA GLN A 74 13.71 3.97 -13.55
C GLN A 74 14.34 2.80 -14.28
N ILE A 75 13.52 1.94 -14.88
CA ILE A 75 13.94 0.79 -15.67
C ILE A 75 13.61 1.06 -17.14
N GLU A 76 14.47 0.65 -18.04
CA GLU A 76 14.14 0.70 -19.45
C GLU A 76 12.99 -0.25 -19.76
N ASP A 77 11.98 0.25 -20.48
CA ASP A 77 10.79 -0.44 -20.95
C ASP A 77 9.83 -0.86 -19.80
N VAL A 78 10.17 -1.88 -19.01
CA VAL A 78 9.26 -2.43 -17.99
C VAL A 78 10.03 -2.81 -16.73
N ALA A 79 9.51 -2.43 -15.56
CA ALA A 79 10.08 -2.78 -14.26
C ALA A 79 9.85 -4.26 -13.91
N ALA A 80 10.38 -5.16 -14.75
CA ALA A 80 10.26 -6.60 -14.62
C ALA A 80 11.62 -7.28 -14.66
N TYR A 81 11.71 -8.47 -14.05
CA TYR A 81 12.91 -9.30 -14.07
C TYR A 81 14.18 -8.54 -13.63
N VAL A 82 14.03 -7.71 -12.59
CA VAL A 82 15.12 -6.91 -12.01
C VAL A 82 15.77 -7.68 -10.89
N ARG A 83 17.07 -7.92 -10.99
CA ARG A 83 17.88 -8.47 -9.91
C ARG A 83 18.54 -7.36 -9.14
N TYR A 84 18.67 -7.52 -7.83
CA TYR A 84 19.28 -6.49 -6.98
C TYR A 84 19.80 -7.06 -5.67
N TYR A 85 20.73 -6.31 -5.06
CA TYR A 85 21.17 -6.48 -3.69
C TYR A 85 21.50 -5.12 -3.07
N PHE A 86 21.75 -5.09 -1.77
CA PHE A 86 22.16 -3.89 -1.05
C PHE A 86 23.58 -3.99 -0.58
N VAL A 87 24.28 -2.84 -0.61
CA VAL A 87 25.58 -2.64 0.03
C VAL A 87 25.36 -1.66 1.17
N LEU A 88 25.68 -2.09 2.39
CA LEU A 88 25.59 -1.28 3.60
C LEU A 88 26.98 -1.00 4.14
N LYS A 89 27.29 0.28 4.39
CA LYS A 89 28.58 0.70 4.95
C LYS A 89 28.37 1.40 6.28
N SER A 90 29.10 0.95 7.31
CA SER A 90 29.30 1.65 8.57
C SER A 90 30.74 2.22 8.63
N ASP A 91 31.16 2.72 9.78
CA ASP A 91 32.54 3.14 9.98
C ASP A 91 33.53 1.98 9.96
N GLU A 92 33.09 0.81 10.39
CA GLU A 92 33.95 -0.34 10.69
C GLU A 92 33.88 -1.42 9.62
N GLU A 93 32.75 -1.54 8.92
CA GLU A 93 32.52 -2.68 8.02
C GLU A 93 31.64 -2.32 6.83
N THR A 94 31.74 -3.17 5.80
CA THR A 94 30.82 -3.19 4.65
C THR A 94 30.22 -4.56 4.57
N VAL A 95 28.89 -4.62 4.42
CA VAL A 95 28.15 -5.86 4.25
C VAL A 95 27.22 -5.78 3.04
N TRP A 96 26.95 -6.92 2.45
CA TRP A 96 26.07 -7.10 1.30
C TRP A 96 24.86 -7.91 1.72
N LEU A 97 23.66 -7.45 1.36
CA LEU A 97 22.40 -8.16 1.62
C LEU A 97 21.74 -8.60 0.32
N GLY A 98 21.63 -9.90 0.12
CA GLY A 98 20.84 -10.54 -0.94
C GLY A 98 19.85 -11.55 -0.37
N ALA A 99 19.19 -12.30 -1.22
CA ALA A 99 18.16 -13.28 -0.83
C ALA A 99 18.68 -14.43 0.04
N LYS A 100 19.97 -14.76 -0.05
CA LYS A 100 20.63 -15.75 0.81
C LYS A 100 21.06 -15.18 2.17
N GLY A 101 20.78 -13.90 2.44
CA GLY A 101 21.16 -13.22 3.67
C GLY A 101 22.36 -12.29 3.51
N LEU A 102 22.89 -11.87 4.66
CA LEU A 102 24.05 -10.96 4.76
C LEU A 102 25.34 -11.70 4.46
N SER A 103 26.28 -11.00 3.83
CA SER A 103 27.65 -11.46 3.50
C SER A 103 28.67 -10.38 3.82
N ASP A 104 29.87 -10.78 4.25
CA ASP A 104 31.04 -9.91 4.42
C ASP A 104 31.86 -9.76 3.13
N LYS A 105 31.42 -10.39 2.05
CA LYS A 105 32.06 -10.36 0.74
C LYS A 105 31.07 -9.93 -0.33
N GLU A 106 31.57 -9.17 -1.30
CA GLU A 106 30.80 -8.82 -2.47
C GLU A 106 30.40 -10.10 -3.24
N PRO A 107 29.08 -10.32 -3.47
CA PRO A 107 28.64 -11.47 -4.22
C PRO A 107 29.06 -11.33 -5.68
N ALA A 108 29.49 -12.44 -6.29
CA ALA A 108 29.62 -12.48 -7.73
C ALA A 108 28.26 -12.23 -8.39
N ILE A 109 28.28 -11.75 -9.63
CA ILE A 109 27.02 -11.53 -10.38
C ILE A 109 26.21 -12.83 -10.41
N ASN A 110 24.93 -12.73 -10.12
CA ASN A 110 23.99 -13.86 -10.05
C ASN A 110 24.23 -14.88 -8.93
N GLU A 111 24.98 -14.53 -7.88
CA GLU A 111 25.24 -15.44 -6.76
C GLU A 111 24.29 -15.22 -5.57
N ASN A 112 24.15 -13.98 -5.09
CA ASN A 112 23.30 -13.62 -3.95
C ASN A 112 22.54 -12.32 -4.24
N PHE A 113 21.32 -12.46 -4.73
CA PHE A 113 20.48 -11.33 -5.17
C PHE A 113 19.01 -11.62 -4.84
N PHE A 114 18.25 -10.56 -4.64
CA PHE A 114 16.80 -10.58 -4.75
C PHE A 114 16.40 -10.45 -6.22
N GLU A 115 15.23 -10.95 -6.55
CA GLU A 115 14.69 -10.81 -7.90
C GLU A 115 13.25 -10.30 -7.82
N PHE A 116 12.98 -9.20 -8.52
CA PHE A 116 11.64 -8.72 -8.75
C PHE A 116 11.13 -9.29 -10.07
N LEU A 117 10.14 -10.16 -9.95
CA LEU A 117 9.46 -10.75 -11.09
C LEU A 117 8.35 -9.80 -11.55
N TRP A 118 7.87 -10.02 -12.78
CA TRP A 118 6.82 -9.21 -13.39
C TRP A 118 5.53 -9.18 -12.56
N PRO A 119 4.98 -8.01 -12.20
CA PRO A 119 3.55 -7.86 -11.94
C PRO A 119 2.81 -7.71 -13.27
N ASN A 120 1.57 -8.18 -13.34
CA ASN A 120 0.67 -7.82 -14.44
C ASN A 120 0.50 -6.30 -14.51
N GLU A 121 0.23 -5.74 -15.69
CA GLU A 121 0.05 -4.28 -15.85
C GLU A 121 -1.01 -3.70 -14.89
N GLY A 122 -2.02 -4.50 -14.49
CA GLY A 122 -3.02 -4.14 -13.49
C GLY A 122 -2.52 -4.13 -12.03
N ASP A 123 -1.35 -4.71 -11.74
CA ASP A 123 -0.81 -4.78 -10.37
C ASP A 123 0.05 -3.55 -10.02
N GLY A 124 0.32 -2.68 -11.00
CA GLY A 124 0.93 -1.37 -10.78
C GLY A 124 -0.05 -0.48 -10.05
N TYR A 125 0.03 -0.45 -8.71
CA TYR A 125 -0.83 0.38 -7.87
C TYR A 125 -0.55 1.87 -8.10
N CYS A 126 -1.33 2.47 -8.98
CA CYS A 126 -1.41 3.92 -9.15
C CYS A 126 -2.75 4.40 -8.60
N ALA A 127 -2.78 4.76 -7.32
CA ALA A 127 -3.93 5.50 -6.81
C ALA A 127 -4.08 6.81 -7.60
N PRO A 128 -5.26 7.13 -8.14
CA PRO A 128 -5.47 8.37 -8.86
C PRO A 128 -5.19 9.57 -7.96
N ASP A 129 -4.65 10.65 -8.52
CA ASP A 129 -4.19 11.80 -7.71
C ASP A 129 -5.34 12.45 -6.91
N TRP A 130 -6.55 12.42 -7.43
CA TRP A 130 -7.71 12.97 -6.74
C TRP A 130 -7.96 12.31 -5.37
N HIS A 131 -7.71 11.01 -5.23
CA HIS A 131 -7.95 10.26 -3.99
C HIS A 131 -7.10 10.75 -2.81
N LYS A 132 -5.89 11.28 -3.06
CA LYS A 132 -4.95 11.72 -1.99
C LYS A 132 -5.45 12.92 -1.19
N GLN A 133 -6.41 13.66 -1.72
CA GLN A 133 -6.95 14.87 -1.11
C GLN A 133 -8.37 14.68 -0.58
N GLN A 134 -8.90 13.46 -0.60
CA GLN A 134 -10.26 13.19 -0.19
C GLN A 134 -10.37 13.00 1.33
N VAL A 135 -11.45 13.53 1.87
CA VAL A 135 -11.96 13.20 3.20
C VAL A 135 -13.18 12.31 3.01
N TYR A 136 -13.02 11.05 3.39
CA TYR A 136 -14.06 10.03 3.20
C TYR A 136 -15.05 10.02 4.35
N TYR A 137 -16.35 10.04 4.05
CA TYR A 137 -17.42 9.83 5.00
C TYR A 137 -18.11 8.51 4.68
N GLN A 138 -17.96 7.53 5.57
CA GLN A 138 -18.61 6.23 5.40
C GLN A 138 -20.06 6.28 5.87
N ILE A 139 -20.98 5.76 5.05
CA ILE A 139 -22.40 5.67 5.34
C ILE A 139 -22.85 4.21 5.28
N PHE A 140 -23.58 3.81 6.30
CA PHE A 140 -24.42 2.63 6.29
C PHE A 140 -25.85 3.09 5.97
N PRO A 141 -26.31 3.00 4.69
CA PRO A 141 -27.53 3.67 4.22
C PRO A 141 -28.76 3.34 5.05
N GLU A 142 -28.94 2.07 5.36
CA GLU A 142 -30.08 1.57 6.14
C GLU A 142 -30.17 2.22 7.54
N ARG A 143 -29.06 2.72 8.09
CA ARG A 143 -28.95 3.30 9.45
C ARG A 143 -28.73 4.81 9.46
N TYR A 144 -28.61 5.45 8.32
CA TYR A 144 -28.23 6.85 8.26
C TYR A 144 -29.42 7.79 8.42
N ARG A 145 -30.41 7.67 7.54
CA ARG A 145 -31.64 8.47 7.55
C ARG A 145 -32.70 7.86 6.64
N SER A 146 -33.94 7.82 7.11
CA SER A 146 -35.13 7.59 6.24
C SER A 146 -35.49 8.90 5.55
N GLY A 147 -35.53 8.91 4.24
CA GLY A 147 -35.83 10.08 3.41
C GLY A 147 -37.16 9.99 2.67
N ASP A 148 -37.64 8.76 2.43
CA ASP A 148 -38.91 8.49 1.77
C ASP A 148 -39.60 7.30 2.42
N ASP A 149 -40.63 7.56 3.19
CA ASP A 149 -41.40 6.54 3.92
C ASP A 149 -42.00 5.43 3.02
N ARG A 150 -42.16 5.69 1.71
CA ARG A 150 -42.63 4.70 0.75
C ARG A 150 -41.63 3.60 0.44
N LEU A 151 -40.33 3.88 0.74
CA LEU A 151 -39.25 2.94 0.55
C LEU A 151 -38.96 2.12 1.82
N THR A 152 -39.55 2.52 2.94
CA THR A 152 -39.34 1.84 4.23
C THR A 152 -39.89 0.42 4.19
N PRO A 153 -39.09 -0.62 4.50
CA PRO A 153 -39.55 -2.00 4.59
C PRO A 153 -40.70 -2.14 5.60
N SER A 154 -41.66 -3.00 5.30
CA SER A 154 -42.84 -3.20 6.17
C SER A 154 -42.52 -3.81 7.55
N ASP A 155 -41.33 -4.41 7.68
CA ASP A 155 -40.78 -5.00 8.90
C ASP A 155 -39.72 -4.12 9.58
N ALA A 156 -39.56 -2.89 9.12
CA ALA A 156 -38.65 -1.93 9.76
C ALA A 156 -39.20 -1.49 11.12
N ASP A 157 -38.27 -1.37 12.09
CA ASP A 157 -38.57 -0.76 13.38
C ASP A 157 -38.81 0.75 13.22
N PRO A 158 -39.56 1.38 14.12
CA PRO A 158 -39.70 2.83 14.12
C PRO A 158 -38.34 3.53 14.15
N TRP A 159 -38.18 4.58 13.34
CA TRP A 159 -36.93 5.32 13.26
C TRP A 159 -36.51 5.85 14.64
N GLY A 160 -35.24 5.59 15.04
CA GLY A 160 -34.73 5.94 16.35
C GLY A 160 -34.85 4.84 17.42
N SER A 161 -35.42 3.68 17.08
CA SER A 161 -35.42 2.51 17.97
C SER A 161 -33.99 2.03 18.25
N PRO A 162 -33.72 1.31 19.36
CA PRO A 162 -32.42 0.77 19.63
C PRO A 162 -31.92 -0.15 18.50
N PRO A 163 -30.73 0.09 17.92
CA PRO A 163 -30.21 -0.73 16.82
C PRO A 163 -29.80 -2.12 17.33
N THR A 164 -30.16 -3.14 16.57
CA THR A 164 -29.70 -4.52 16.76
C THR A 164 -28.92 -4.97 15.52
N ARG A 165 -28.34 -6.16 15.54
CA ARG A 165 -27.62 -6.68 14.36
C ARG A 165 -28.56 -6.99 13.18
N GLU A 166 -29.84 -7.25 13.45
CA GLU A 166 -30.77 -7.86 12.51
C GLU A 166 -31.95 -6.96 12.13
N ASN A 167 -32.29 -5.94 12.96
CA ASN A 167 -33.43 -5.08 12.65
C ASN A 167 -33.15 -4.12 11.49
N PHE A 168 -34.24 -3.70 10.84
CA PHE A 168 -34.21 -2.67 9.79
C PHE A 168 -34.73 -1.34 10.37
N MET A 169 -34.13 -0.23 9.93
CA MET A 169 -34.55 1.14 10.28
C MET A 169 -35.11 1.90 9.07
N GLY A 170 -34.95 1.36 7.87
CA GLY A 170 -35.50 1.93 6.66
C GLY A 170 -34.77 3.16 6.15
N GLY A 171 -33.47 3.31 6.45
CA GLY A 171 -32.66 4.34 5.82
C GLY A 171 -32.47 4.09 4.34
N ASP A 172 -32.45 5.16 3.55
CA ASP A 172 -32.47 5.13 2.09
C ASP A 172 -31.54 6.16 1.44
N ILE A 173 -31.41 6.08 0.13
CA ILE A 173 -30.60 7.03 -0.67
C ILE A 173 -31.17 8.45 -0.60
N GLN A 174 -32.50 8.59 -0.55
CA GLN A 174 -33.14 9.90 -0.42
C GLN A 174 -32.76 10.57 0.91
N GLY A 175 -32.67 9.79 1.98
CA GLY A 175 -32.19 10.25 3.29
C GLY A 175 -30.72 10.69 3.25
N ILE A 176 -29.88 9.98 2.48
CA ILE A 176 -28.48 10.41 2.27
C ILE A 176 -28.45 11.76 1.53
N ILE A 177 -29.23 11.91 0.46
CA ILE A 177 -29.31 13.16 -0.32
C ILE A 177 -29.74 14.32 0.59
N GLN A 178 -30.75 14.12 1.43
CA GLN A 178 -31.20 15.14 2.39
C GLN A 178 -30.18 15.48 3.46
N GLY A 179 -29.20 14.60 3.71
CA GLY A 179 -28.12 14.79 4.69
C GLY A 179 -26.81 15.34 4.12
N LEU A 180 -26.74 15.61 2.79
CA LEU A 180 -25.48 16.00 2.14
C LEU A 180 -24.91 17.30 2.68
N ASP A 181 -25.74 18.30 3.00
CA ASP A 181 -25.27 19.58 3.54
C ASP A 181 -24.50 19.37 4.85
N HIS A 182 -25.04 18.55 5.75
CA HIS A 182 -24.34 18.19 6.98
C HIS A 182 -23.00 17.50 6.74
N ILE A 183 -22.93 16.59 5.76
CA ILE A 183 -21.70 15.87 5.41
C ILE A 183 -20.66 16.84 4.82
N CYS A 184 -21.11 17.77 3.96
CA CYS A 184 -20.26 18.84 3.42
C CYS A 184 -19.74 19.78 4.52
N ASP A 185 -20.56 20.16 5.47
CA ASP A 185 -20.18 21.01 6.61
C ASP A 185 -19.10 20.36 7.49
N LEU A 186 -19.05 19.03 7.54
CA LEU A 186 -17.97 18.27 8.18
C LEU A 186 -16.66 18.27 7.38
N GLY A 187 -16.65 18.83 6.17
CA GLY A 187 -15.49 18.85 5.28
C GLY A 187 -15.27 17.56 4.50
N ALA A 188 -16.22 16.65 4.48
CA ALA A 188 -16.13 15.43 3.68
C ALA A 188 -16.30 15.76 2.17
N THR A 189 -15.47 15.12 1.35
CA THR A 189 -15.44 15.33 -0.10
C THR A 189 -15.74 14.08 -0.90
N CYS A 190 -15.82 12.93 -0.23
CA CYS A 190 -16.10 11.64 -0.84
C CYS A 190 -17.00 10.80 0.07
N LEU A 191 -18.05 10.18 -0.50
CA LEU A 191 -18.90 9.24 0.19
C LEU A 191 -18.42 7.81 -0.07
N TYR A 192 -18.33 7.01 0.99
CA TYR A 192 -18.14 5.58 0.93
C TYR A 192 -19.43 4.88 1.44
N LEU A 193 -20.21 4.33 0.55
CA LEU A 193 -21.44 3.65 0.92
C LEU A 193 -21.17 2.16 1.16
N THR A 194 -21.75 1.58 2.22
CA THR A 194 -21.92 0.13 2.30
C THR A 194 -22.87 -0.32 1.20
N PRO A 195 -23.01 -1.64 0.90
CA PRO A 195 -23.84 -2.12 -0.21
C PRO A 195 -25.27 -1.55 -0.21
N ILE A 196 -25.77 -1.21 -1.40
CA ILE A 196 -27.09 -0.57 -1.60
C ILE A 196 -28.09 -1.44 -2.38
N PHE A 197 -27.64 -2.57 -2.88
CA PHE A 197 -28.46 -3.47 -3.70
C PHE A 197 -29.45 -4.28 -2.87
N ASN A 198 -30.32 -5.03 -3.55
CA ASN A 198 -31.29 -5.88 -2.89
C ASN A 198 -30.60 -7.03 -2.13
N ALA A 199 -30.94 -7.19 -0.87
CA ALA A 199 -30.37 -8.20 0.01
C ALA A 199 -31.31 -8.52 1.17
N PRO A 200 -31.30 -9.76 1.71
CA PRO A 200 -32.11 -10.12 2.86
C PRO A 200 -31.64 -9.50 4.17
N SER A 201 -30.37 -9.08 4.27
CA SER A 201 -29.82 -8.44 5.47
C SER A 201 -29.86 -6.92 5.40
N ASN A 202 -29.86 -6.29 6.56
CA ASN A 202 -29.78 -4.82 6.69
C ASN A 202 -28.45 -4.26 6.16
N HIS A 203 -27.35 -4.99 6.30
CA HIS A 203 -26.01 -4.58 5.85
C HIS A 203 -25.77 -4.80 4.34
N LYS A 204 -26.58 -5.61 3.68
CA LYS A 204 -26.61 -5.86 2.24
C LYS A 204 -25.31 -6.42 1.61
N TYR A 205 -24.38 -6.98 2.43
CA TYR A 205 -23.20 -7.67 1.92
C TYR A 205 -23.52 -9.05 1.30
N ASP A 206 -24.71 -9.55 1.53
CA ASP A 206 -25.32 -10.76 0.96
C ASP A 206 -26.28 -10.42 -0.20
N THR A 207 -25.82 -9.54 -1.08
CA THR A 207 -26.56 -9.07 -2.25
C THR A 207 -27.13 -10.22 -3.09
N VAL A 208 -28.41 -10.12 -3.44
CA VAL A 208 -29.11 -11.07 -4.30
C VAL A 208 -29.20 -10.54 -5.74
N ASP A 209 -29.42 -9.21 -5.92
CA ASP A 209 -29.52 -8.53 -7.21
C ASP A 209 -29.12 -7.05 -7.07
#